data_1f8c593565064206056b2ead5f67d7bb
#
_entry.id   1f8c593565064206056b2ead5f67d7bb
#
_cell.length_a   1.000
_cell.length_b   1.000
_cell.length_c   1.000
_cell.angle_alpha   90.00
_cell.angle_beta   90.00
_cell.angle_gamma   90.00
#
_symmetry.space_group_name_H-M   'P 1'
#
loop_
_entity.id
_entity.type
_entity.pdbx_description
1 polymer ?
#
loop_
_entity_poly.entity_id
_entity_poly.type
_entity_poly.pdbx_seq_one_letter_code
_entity_poly.pdbx_strand_id
1 'polypeptide(L)'
;LGSGYDLDLTVAPGGGAYICGEETALLESLEGKRGNPRMKPPFPAVKGLWASPTVVNNVESIATVVPIIEMGSEEYCKIGTELSKGTKLISACGNVERGGVYEIELGVSVEEFIYGDDYCRGIKNGKQLKALVPGGSSVPILPAHLITKTANGDSRLMSYESLSDGGFATGSML
;
A
#
# COMPACT_ATOMS: atom_id res chain seq x y z
N LEU A 1 -3.94 27.08 -10.81
CA LEU A 1 -2.66 27.60 -11.14
C LEU A 1 -2.83 29.02 -11.66
N GLY A 2 -1.92 29.90 -11.31
CA GLY A 2 -2.15 31.36 -11.51
C GLY A 2 -3.06 32.00 -10.44
N SER A 3 -3.27 31.29 -9.31
CA SER A 3 -4.06 31.79 -8.17
C SER A 3 -3.30 32.76 -7.27
N GLY A 4 -1.99 32.94 -7.49
CA GLY A 4 -1.12 33.70 -6.60
C GLY A 4 -0.69 32.90 -5.33
N TYR A 5 -0.99 31.59 -5.29
CA TYR A 5 -0.53 30.72 -4.22
C TYR A 5 0.91 30.26 -4.51
N ASP A 6 1.80 30.53 -3.60
CA ASP A 6 3.20 30.09 -3.64
C ASP A 6 3.39 28.87 -2.74
N LEU A 7 4.16 27.90 -3.20
CA LEU A 7 4.48 26.68 -2.48
C LEU A 7 5.98 26.43 -2.54
N ASP A 8 6.61 26.35 -1.39
CA ASP A 8 8.00 25.88 -1.26
C ASP A 8 8.00 24.34 -1.21
N LEU A 9 8.69 23.74 -2.16
CA LEU A 9 8.84 22.29 -2.25
C LEU A 9 10.29 21.89 -1.96
N THR A 10 10.50 21.08 -0.94
CA THR A 10 11.81 20.54 -0.58
C THR A 10 11.83 19.03 -0.69
N VAL A 11 12.85 18.48 -1.36
CA VAL A 11 13.08 17.04 -1.44
C VAL A 11 14.14 16.66 -0.39
N ALA A 12 13.76 15.83 0.57
CA ALA A 12 14.68 15.30 1.58
C ALA A 12 14.94 13.81 1.31
N PRO A 13 16.16 13.42 0.88
CA PRO A 13 16.49 12.02 0.66
C PRO A 13 16.56 11.26 1.99
N GLY A 14 15.92 10.08 2.04
CA GLY A 14 16.02 9.16 3.16
C GLY A 14 17.05 8.05 2.92
N GLY A 15 17.26 7.20 3.93
CA GLY A 15 18.18 6.06 3.86
C GLY A 15 17.56 4.77 3.32
N GLY A 16 16.32 4.79 2.82
CA GLY A 16 15.62 3.61 2.28
C GLY A 16 15.09 2.64 3.35
N ALA A 17 14.95 3.08 4.60
CA ALA A 17 14.42 2.25 5.67
C ALA A 17 12.89 2.15 5.58
N TYR A 18 12.35 0.93 5.52
CA TYR A 18 10.92 0.66 5.47
C TYR A 18 10.13 1.34 6.60
N ILE A 19 10.66 1.34 7.83
CA ILE A 19 9.98 1.95 8.97
C ILE A 19 9.77 3.47 8.81
N CYS A 20 10.57 4.16 8.02
CA CYS A 20 10.40 5.59 7.73
C CYS A 20 9.18 5.88 6.82
N GLY A 21 8.42 4.86 6.40
CA GLY A 21 7.08 5.01 5.83
C GLY A 21 5.99 5.24 6.87
N GLU A 22 6.22 4.88 8.14
CA GLU A 22 5.33 5.26 9.24
C GLU A 22 5.45 6.77 9.48
N GLU A 23 4.31 7.46 9.66
CA GLU A 23 4.26 8.94 9.66
C GLU A 23 5.20 9.59 10.68
N THR A 24 5.30 9.07 11.89
CA THR A 24 6.12 9.67 12.95
C THR A 24 7.59 9.27 12.83
N ALA A 25 7.89 8.08 12.34
CA ALA A 25 9.25 7.68 12.00
C ALA A 25 9.83 8.50 10.84
N LEU A 26 8.98 8.86 9.86
CA LEU A 26 9.33 9.81 8.81
C LEU A 26 9.74 11.17 9.39
N LEU A 27 8.95 11.70 10.34
CA LEU A 27 9.25 12.97 11.01
C LEU A 27 10.58 12.90 11.78
N GLU A 28 10.83 11.82 12.53
CA GLU A 28 12.12 11.63 13.24
C GLU A 28 13.29 11.59 12.23
N SER A 29 13.11 10.91 11.09
CA SER A 29 14.13 10.85 10.04
C SER A 29 14.41 12.22 9.42
N LEU A 30 13.37 13.01 9.13
CA LEU A 30 13.50 14.38 8.63
C LEU A 30 14.20 15.31 9.61
N GLU A 31 14.02 15.10 10.91
CA GLU A 31 14.71 15.82 11.98
C GLU A 31 16.16 15.34 12.19
N GLY A 32 16.66 14.44 11.34
CA GLY A 32 18.05 13.92 11.44
C GLY A 32 18.26 12.90 12.55
N LYS A 33 17.18 12.36 13.10
CA LYS A 33 17.19 11.34 14.15
C LYS A 33 17.02 9.95 13.55
N ARG A 34 17.20 8.92 14.38
CA ARG A 34 16.85 7.55 14.00
C ARG A 34 15.33 7.47 13.80
N GLY A 35 14.90 6.83 12.70
CA GLY A 35 13.49 6.69 12.31
C GLY A 35 12.70 5.76 13.23
N ASN A 36 12.58 6.11 14.49
CA ASN A 36 11.73 5.39 15.45
C ASN A 36 10.37 6.07 15.51
N PRO A 37 9.25 5.32 15.49
CA PRO A 37 7.93 5.90 15.68
C PRO A 37 7.80 6.62 17.02
N ARG A 38 7.02 7.70 17.03
CA ARG A 38 6.66 8.44 18.27
C ARG A 38 5.43 7.81 18.90
N MET A 39 5.33 7.91 20.22
CA MET A 39 4.09 7.59 20.92
C MET A 39 3.00 8.63 20.60
N LYS A 40 1.79 8.17 20.39
CA LYS A 40 0.59 8.99 20.18
C LYS A 40 -0.36 8.80 21.38
N PRO A 41 -0.97 9.87 21.91
CA PRO A 41 -0.83 11.29 21.63
C PRO A 41 0.50 11.89 22.08
N PRO A 42 0.99 13.03 21.53
CA PRO A 42 0.31 13.89 20.57
C PRO A 42 0.40 13.38 19.13
N PHE A 43 -0.64 13.67 18.32
CA PHE A 43 -0.64 13.39 16.89
C PHE A 43 0.13 14.44 16.10
N PRO A 44 0.66 14.12 14.91
CA PRO A 44 1.41 15.07 14.07
C PRO A 44 0.68 16.36 13.76
N ALA A 45 -0.64 16.32 13.62
CA ALA A 45 -1.48 17.51 13.40
C ALA A 45 -1.38 18.54 14.55
N VAL A 46 -0.97 18.10 15.75
CA VAL A 46 -0.74 18.96 16.91
C VAL A 46 0.75 19.21 17.11
N LYS A 47 1.58 18.19 16.97
CA LYS A 47 3.02 18.25 17.21
C LYS A 47 3.77 17.31 16.27
N GLY A 48 4.03 17.79 15.05
CA GLY A 48 4.73 17.06 13.98
C GLY A 48 6.19 17.46 13.83
N LEU A 49 6.58 17.83 12.62
CA LEU A 49 7.95 18.19 12.25
C LEU A 49 8.41 19.44 13.02
N TRP A 50 9.55 19.31 13.70
CA TRP A 50 10.10 20.35 14.62
C TRP A 50 9.08 20.89 15.62
N ALA A 51 8.22 19.99 16.10
CA ALA A 51 7.14 20.30 17.04
C ALA A 51 6.05 21.24 16.50
N SER A 52 6.01 21.48 15.20
CA SER A 52 4.98 22.28 14.53
C SER A 52 3.83 21.38 14.03
N PRO A 53 2.60 21.89 13.90
CA PRO A 53 1.51 21.16 13.29
C PRO A 53 1.86 20.69 11.87
N THR A 54 1.68 19.40 11.59
CA THR A 54 2.13 18.78 10.33
C THR A 54 1.08 17.81 9.82
N VAL A 55 0.78 17.91 8.52
CA VAL A 55 -0.02 16.90 7.79
C VAL A 55 0.94 15.97 7.06
N VAL A 56 0.73 14.67 7.20
CA VAL A 56 1.50 13.63 6.50
C VAL A 56 0.55 12.87 5.59
N ASN A 57 0.92 12.75 4.32
CA ASN A 57 0.17 12.00 3.32
C ASN A 57 1.05 10.96 2.65
N ASN A 58 0.48 9.79 2.35
CA ASN A 58 1.12 8.78 1.55
C ASN A 58 1.31 9.29 0.11
N VAL A 59 2.45 8.96 -0.51
CA VAL A 59 2.77 9.38 -1.89
C VAL A 59 1.77 8.85 -2.89
N GLU A 60 1.34 7.61 -2.76
CA GLU A 60 0.33 7.01 -3.65
C GLU A 60 -1.02 7.75 -3.54
N SER A 61 -1.44 8.13 -2.33
CA SER A 61 -2.64 8.94 -2.14
C SER A 61 -2.55 10.29 -2.85
N ILE A 62 -1.40 10.97 -2.76
CA ILE A 62 -1.20 12.26 -3.47
C ILE A 62 -1.17 12.04 -4.99
N ALA A 63 -0.50 11.00 -5.47
CA ALA A 63 -0.45 10.68 -6.89
C ALA A 63 -1.83 10.37 -7.47
N THR A 64 -2.68 9.70 -6.71
CA THR A 64 -4.05 9.32 -7.11
C THR A 64 -4.99 10.53 -7.25
N VAL A 65 -4.68 11.66 -6.60
CA VAL A 65 -5.49 12.89 -6.73
C VAL A 65 -5.56 13.36 -8.18
N VAL A 66 -4.48 13.25 -8.94
CA VAL A 66 -4.42 13.71 -10.34
C VAL A 66 -5.43 12.96 -11.22
N PRO A 67 -5.38 11.62 -11.35
CA PRO A 67 -6.37 10.88 -12.14
C PRO A 67 -7.81 11.05 -11.63
N ILE A 68 -8.04 11.22 -10.32
CA ILE A 68 -9.38 11.50 -9.81
C ILE A 68 -9.91 12.84 -10.33
N ILE A 69 -9.09 13.89 -10.38
CA ILE A 69 -9.48 15.20 -10.90
C ILE A 69 -9.68 15.16 -12.42
N GLU A 70 -8.81 14.47 -13.14
CA GLU A 70 -8.88 14.38 -14.61
C GLU A 70 -10.08 13.55 -15.09
N MET A 71 -10.32 12.44 -14.46
CA MET A 71 -11.37 11.47 -14.81
C MET A 71 -12.74 11.85 -14.23
N GLY A 72 -12.73 12.50 -13.08
CA GLY A 72 -13.90 12.75 -12.25
C GLY A 72 -14.18 11.60 -11.27
N SER A 73 -14.75 11.95 -10.14
CA SER A 73 -14.99 10.99 -9.04
C SER A 73 -15.95 9.85 -9.42
N GLU A 74 -16.95 10.11 -10.25
CA GLU A 74 -17.92 9.11 -10.69
C GLU A 74 -17.27 8.00 -11.53
N GLU A 75 -16.39 8.36 -12.47
CA GLU A 75 -15.65 7.40 -13.30
C GLU A 75 -14.60 6.66 -12.49
N TYR A 76 -13.86 7.38 -11.64
CA TYR A 76 -12.87 6.75 -10.77
C TYR A 76 -13.49 5.71 -9.82
N CYS A 77 -14.68 5.98 -9.29
CA CYS A 77 -15.39 5.07 -8.40
C CYS A 77 -15.91 3.78 -9.07
N LYS A 78 -15.84 3.67 -10.40
CA LYS A 78 -16.16 2.42 -11.12
C LYS A 78 -15.02 1.41 -11.06
N ILE A 79 -13.80 1.88 -10.79
CA ILE A 79 -12.60 1.03 -10.66
C ILE A 79 -12.56 0.48 -9.22
N GLY A 80 -12.27 -0.81 -9.09
CA GLY A 80 -12.15 -1.45 -7.80
C GLY A 80 -13.44 -2.08 -7.27
N THR A 81 -13.46 -2.39 -5.97
CA THR A 81 -14.63 -2.97 -5.29
C THR A 81 -15.58 -1.87 -4.78
N GLU A 82 -16.67 -2.29 -4.13
CA GLU A 82 -17.60 -1.33 -3.50
C GLU A 82 -16.94 -0.48 -2.40
N LEU A 83 -16.07 -1.09 -1.60
CA LEU A 83 -15.42 -0.45 -0.44
C LEU A 83 -13.98 -0.02 -0.72
N SER A 84 -13.30 -0.66 -1.66
CA SER A 84 -11.92 -0.35 -2.04
C SER A 84 -11.89 0.15 -3.48
N LYS A 85 -11.92 1.48 -3.66
CA LYS A 85 -11.96 2.11 -4.98
C LYS A 85 -10.57 2.37 -5.54
N GLY A 86 -10.49 2.31 -6.88
CA GLY A 86 -9.30 2.68 -7.63
C GLY A 86 -8.31 1.54 -7.85
N THR A 87 -7.11 1.93 -8.19
CA THR A 87 -5.96 1.05 -8.42
C THR A 87 -4.96 1.11 -7.26
N LYS A 88 -4.04 0.16 -7.25
CA LYS A 88 -2.93 0.13 -6.31
C LYS A 88 -1.67 -0.41 -6.97
N LEU A 89 -0.51 0.17 -6.62
CA LEU A 89 0.79 -0.37 -7.00
C LEU A 89 1.19 -1.48 -6.02
N ILE A 90 1.44 -2.67 -6.55
CA ILE A 90 1.90 -3.83 -5.79
C ILE A 90 3.28 -4.25 -6.26
N SER A 91 4.22 -4.31 -5.33
CA SER A 91 5.56 -4.87 -5.59
C SER A 91 5.56 -6.36 -5.30
N ALA A 92 5.71 -7.17 -6.33
CA ALA A 92 5.83 -8.61 -6.20
C ALA A 92 7.30 -9.05 -6.24
N CYS A 93 7.73 -9.79 -5.24
CA CYS A 93 9.09 -10.34 -5.18
C CYS A 93 9.09 -11.74 -4.58
N GLY A 94 10.25 -12.38 -4.57
CA GLY A 94 10.42 -13.72 -4.04
C GLY A 94 10.42 -14.80 -5.13
N ASN A 95 9.73 -15.89 -4.90
CA ASN A 95 9.82 -17.09 -5.74
C ASN A 95 8.79 -17.14 -6.87
N VAL A 96 8.38 -15.98 -7.38
CA VAL A 96 7.47 -15.86 -8.53
C VAL A 96 8.24 -15.87 -9.85
N GLU A 97 7.60 -16.33 -10.93
CA GLU A 97 8.23 -16.35 -12.27
C GLU A 97 8.54 -14.93 -12.76
N ARG A 98 7.63 -14.01 -12.56
CA ARG A 98 7.78 -12.61 -12.96
C ARG A 98 7.59 -11.70 -11.75
N GLY A 99 8.69 -11.28 -11.14
CA GLY A 99 8.71 -10.24 -10.11
C GLY A 99 8.71 -8.85 -10.74
N GLY A 100 8.16 -7.86 -10.04
CA GLY A 100 8.10 -6.48 -10.49
C GLY A 100 7.08 -5.65 -9.74
N VAL A 101 6.84 -4.44 -10.24
CA VAL A 101 5.79 -3.55 -9.74
C VAL A 101 4.63 -3.60 -10.73
N TYR A 102 3.44 -3.84 -10.23
CA TYR A 102 2.21 -3.95 -10.99
C TYR A 102 1.20 -2.95 -10.50
N GLU A 103 0.56 -2.24 -11.41
CA GLU A 103 -0.67 -1.55 -11.10
C GLU A 103 -1.83 -2.51 -11.26
N ILE A 104 -2.64 -2.67 -10.22
CA ILE A 104 -3.82 -3.53 -10.24
C ILE A 104 -5.06 -2.74 -9.85
N GLU A 105 -6.21 -3.14 -10.38
CA GLU A 105 -7.49 -2.71 -9.81
C GLU A 105 -7.68 -3.39 -8.45
N LEU A 106 -8.14 -2.65 -7.47
CA LEU A 106 -8.52 -3.24 -6.19
C LEU A 106 -9.70 -4.20 -6.41
N GLY A 107 -9.53 -5.46 -6.00
CA GLY A 107 -10.51 -6.52 -6.25
C GLY A 107 -10.03 -7.63 -7.19
N VAL A 108 -8.87 -7.49 -7.82
CA VAL A 108 -8.20 -8.63 -8.47
C VAL A 108 -7.99 -9.73 -7.44
N SER A 109 -8.23 -11.00 -7.79
CA SER A 109 -8.03 -12.08 -6.85
C SER A 109 -6.53 -12.33 -6.59
N VAL A 110 -6.22 -12.77 -5.37
CA VAL A 110 -4.83 -13.15 -5.02
C VAL A 110 -4.31 -14.25 -5.93
N GLU A 111 -5.16 -15.22 -6.31
CA GLU A 111 -4.78 -16.29 -7.23
C GLU A 111 -4.47 -15.75 -8.62
N GLU A 112 -5.29 -14.86 -9.14
CA GLU A 112 -5.06 -14.22 -10.44
C GLU A 112 -3.79 -13.38 -10.42
N PHE A 113 -3.55 -12.61 -9.38
CA PHE A 113 -2.31 -11.83 -9.26
C PHE A 113 -1.06 -12.72 -9.24
N ILE A 114 -1.13 -13.89 -8.59
CA ILE A 114 0.02 -14.79 -8.52
C ILE A 114 0.20 -15.61 -9.80
N TYR A 115 -0.88 -16.13 -10.40
CA TYR A 115 -0.81 -17.10 -11.48
C TYR A 115 -1.19 -16.53 -12.86
N GLY A 116 -1.80 -15.36 -12.92
CA GLY A 116 -2.24 -14.73 -14.17
C GLY A 116 -1.07 -14.31 -15.07
N ASP A 117 -1.29 -14.40 -16.39
CA ASP A 117 -0.28 -14.08 -17.41
C ASP A 117 0.13 -12.61 -17.43
N ASP A 118 -0.77 -11.72 -17.04
CA ASP A 118 -0.51 -10.28 -16.97
C ASP A 118 0.31 -9.90 -15.73
N TYR A 119 0.37 -10.76 -14.73
CA TYR A 119 1.00 -10.52 -13.42
C TYR A 119 2.21 -11.43 -13.18
N CYS A 120 2.21 -12.14 -12.07
CA CYS A 120 3.39 -12.88 -11.59
C CYS A 120 3.69 -14.18 -12.34
N ARG A 121 2.77 -14.71 -13.12
CA ARG A 121 2.88 -15.93 -13.94
C ARG A 121 3.19 -17.22 -13.18
N GLY A 122 2.85 -17.23 -11.89
CA GLY A 122 3.03 -18.40 -11.04
C GLY A 122 4.33 -18.41 -10.25
N ILE A 123 4.60 -19.56 -9.66
CA ILE A 123 5.76 -19.82 -8.81
C ILE A 123 6.84 -20.52 -9.63
N LYS A 124 8.09 -20.08 -9.48
CA LYS A 124 9.27 -20.62 -10.19
C LYS A 124 9.33 -22.14 -10.17
N ASN A 125 9.75 -22.70 -11.30
CA ASN A 125 9.92 -24.12 -11.50
C ASN A 125 8.60 -24.94 -11.38
N GLY A 126 7.47 -24.35 -11.71
CA GLY A 126 6.16 -25.00 -11.67
C GLY A 126 5.70 -25.40 -10.26
N LYS A 127 6.29 -24.84 -9.22
CA LYS A 127 5.89 -25.09 -7.83
C LYS A 127 4.56 -24.41 -7.52
N GLN A 128 3.97 -24.82 -6.39
CA GLN A 128 2.77 -24.18 -5.87
C GLN A 128 3.12 -23.12 -4.82
N LEU A 129 2.24 -22.14 -4.67
CA LEU A 129 2.35 -21.16 -3.59
C LEU A 129 2.31 -21.89 -2.24
N LYS A 130 3.30 -21.63 -1.40
CA LYS A 130 3.35 -22.14 -0.03
C LYS A 130 2.80 -21.11 0.95
N ALA A 131 3.27 -19.89 0.84
CA ALA A 131 2.88 -18.77 1.69
C ALA A 131 3.16 -17.44 0.99
N LEU A 132 2.52 -16.38 1.46
CA LEU A 132 2.64 -15.01 0.98
C LEU A 132 2.71 -14.03 2.15
N VAL A 133 3.44 -12.94 1.97
CA VAL A 133 3.44 -11.77 2.87
C VAL A 133 2.71 -10.64 2.14
N PRO A 134 1.45 -10.32 2.49
CA PRO A 134 0.61 -9.44 1.68
C PRO A 134 0.77 -7.95 2.00
N GLY A 135 1.85 -7.50 2.52
CA GLY A 135 2.00 -6.10 2.89
C GLY A 135 3.33 -5.74 3.53
N GLY A 136 4.39 -6.44 3.16
CA GLY A 136 5.72 -6.17 3.68
C GLY A 136 5.98 -6.74 5.08
N SER A 137 7.05 -6.30 5.72
CA SER A 137 7.56 -6.90 6.96
C SER A 137 6.70 -6.65 8.21
N SER A 138 5.71 -5.76 8.13
CA SER A 138 4.81 -5.44 9.24
C SER A 138 3.59 -6.34 9.35
N VAL A 139 3.41 -7.28 8.41
CA VAL A 139 2.28 -8.19 8.38
C VAL A 139 2.73 -9.65 8.50
N PRO A 140 1.85 -10.56 8.97
CA PRO A 140 2.20 -11.96 9.12
C PRO A 140 2.42 -12.66 7.77
N ILE A 141 3.19 -13.74 7.81
CA ILE A 141 3.31 -14.68 6.70
C ILE A 141 2.06 -15.56 6.68
N LEU A 142 1.34 -15.55 5.58
CA LEU A 142 0.08 -16.27 5.43
C LEU A 142 0.26 -17.51 4.57
N PRO A 143 -0.13 -18.70 5.03
CA PRO A 143 -0.18 -19.92 4.22
C PRO A 143 -1.12 -19.76 3.03
N ALA A 144 -0.81 -20.44 1.91
CA ALA A 144 -1.56 -20.33 0.66
C ALA A 144 -3.07 -20.49 0.84
N HIS A 145 -3.51 -21.51 1.58
CA HIS A 145 -4.95 -21.80 1.77
C HIS A 145 -5.71 -20.69 2.52
N LEU A 146 -5.01 -19.89 3.33
CA LEU A 146 -5.62 -18.76 4.04
C LEU A 146 -5.64 -17.48 3.19
N ILE A 147 -4.59 -17.26 2.38
CA ILE A 147 -4.47 -16.03 1.61
C ILE A 147 -5.22 -16.09 0.26
N THR A 148 -5.41 -17.27 -0.32
CA THR A 148 -6.10 -17.40 -1.60
C THR A 148 -7.61 -17.57 -1.45
N LYS A 149 -8.08 -18.07 -0.31
CA LYS A 149 -9.50 -18.35 -0.09
C LYS A 149 -10.03 -17.68 1.17
N THR A 150 -11.31 -17.33 1.14
CA THR A 150 -12.06 -16.91 2.32
C THR A 150 -12.50 -18.14 3.14
N ALA A 151 -13.04 -17.91 4.33
CA ALA A 151 -13.62 -18.99 5.15
C ALA A 151 -14.75 -19.74 4.45
N ASN A 152 -15.46 -19.09 3.54
CA ASN A 152 -16.56 -19.67 2.74
C ASN A 152 -16.07 -20.40 1.49
N GLY A 153 -14.76 -20.37 1.19
CA GLY A 153 -14.17 -21.00 0.00
C GLY A 153 -14.11 -20.11 -1.24
N ASP A 154 -14.62 -18.88 -1.18
CA ASP A 154 -14.54 -17.91 -2.28
C ASP A 154 -13.09 -17.45 -2.49
N SER A 155 -12.78 -16.98 -3.69
CA SER A 155 -11.48 -16.39 -3.97
C SER A 155 -11.27 -15.10 -3.17
N ARG A 156 -10.15 -15.01 -2.45
CA ARG A 156 -9.79 -13.80 -1.72
C ARG A 156 -9.32 -12.72 -2.68
N LEU A 157 -9.84 -11.53 -2.49
CA LEU A 157 -9.53 -10.38 -3.33
C LEU A 157 -8.40 -9.54 -2.73
N MET A 158 -7.65 -8.88 -3.61
CA MET A 158 -6.70 -7.83 -3.29
C MET A 158 -7.49 -6.54 -3.00
N SER A 159 -8.16 -6.51 -1.86
CA SER A 159 -8.92 -5.37 -1.37
C SER A 159 -8.80 -5.28 0.16
N TYR A 160 -8.99 -4.08 0.71
CA TYR A 160 -8.83 -3.87 2.15
C TYR A 160 -9.84 -4.68 2.96
N GLU A 161 -11.10 -4.69 2.54
CA GLU A 161 -12.16 -5.44 3.21
C GLU A 161 -11.93 -6.96 3.15
N SER A 162 -11.54 -7.48 1.99
CA SER A 162 -11.33 -8.93 1.83
C SER A 162 -10.13 -9.42 2.63
N LEU A 163 -9.07 -8.64 2.74
CA LEU A 163 -7.91 -8.98 3.56
C LEU A 163 -8.21 -8.82 5.04
N SER A 164 -8.94 -7.77 5.44
CA SER A 164 -9.32 -7.54 6.84
C SER A 164 -10.26 -8.60 7.39
N ASP A 165 -11.21 -9.09 6.59
CA ASP A 165 -12.14 -10.15 6.96
C ASP A 165 -11.42 -11.47 7.33
N GLY A 166 -10.28 -11.73 6.75
CA GLY A 166 -9.41 -12.85 7.12
C GLY A 166 -8.63 -12.66 8.44
N GLY A 167 -8.83 -11.56 9.15
CA GLY A 167 -8.00 -11.21 10.31
C GLY A 167 -6.59 -10.74 9.94
N PHE A 168 -6.36 -10.44 8.68
CA PHE A 168 -5.07 -10.01 8.13
C PHE A 168 -5.01 -8.48 8.05
N ALA A 169 -5.68 -7.79 8.96
CA ALA A 169 -5.76 -6.35 9.00
C ALA A 169 -4.37 -5.73 8.81
N THR A 170 -4.15 -5.23 7.63
CA THR A 170 -2.90 -4.59 7.25
C THR A 170 -3.19 -3.15 6.97
N GLY A 171 -2.54 -2.26 7.66
CA GLY A 171 -2.61 -0.84 7.37
C GLY A 171 -2.02 -0.48 6.00
N SER A 172 -1.44 -1.44 5.29
CA SER A 172 -0.84 -1.24 3.97
C SER A 172 -0.85 -2.55 3.18
N MET A 173 -1.44 -2.53 2.00
CA MET A 173 -1.07 -3.44 0.93
C MET A 173 0.15 -2.81 0.24
N LEU A 174 1.30 -3.41 0.42
CA LEU A 174 2.55 -2.98 -0.23
C LEU A 174 3.07 -4.09 -1.12
#